data_8e0ded1d122ad287b207bccf4dd592a5
#
_entry.id   8e0ded1d122ad287b207bccf4dd592a5
#
_cell.length_a   1.000
_cell.length_b   1.000
_cell.length_c   1.000
_cell.angle_alpha   90.00
_cell.angle_beta   90.00
_cell.angle_gamma   90.00
#
_symmetry.space_group_name_H-M   'P 1'
#
loop_
_entity.id
_entity.type
_entity.pdbx_description
1 polymer ?
#
loop_
_entity_poly.entity_id
_entity_poly.type
_entity_poly.pdbx_seq_one_letter_code
_entity_poly.pdbx_strand_id
1 'polypeptide(L)'
;MENKKTKIISVVSIIALALTLVTATYAFFAAQTGEGAQTDIKINASTVDTLTFETGSIISLSLDQDTFASGKGNQSGTTFAKAMLSANSKTNTATKYYYLYLNISKNTFNYTQDTNTPEILLTVKDGTGNEITSINDLTYKTVTDGSGATIKGFDITTGIGLITLFNNKEITASPQKTDTWNVTVTFINYDKDQSKNAGKSFNAKLIAQQKEISDSVSDYCKNGDNLANCIISLGAPDIFGATKVYHHDENLVNGANDNSYRYAGGDNACTFNGENVQGAYSNETFGASNENDCKKVYAITSTGVNLLVDASVTRLLSDEKPVTWTDGACKTTDGENVNIGFDRGNFNPVTEGTCKGKSYIVKTDDLTARVANLNMKYAGGGKWNGVNNFVCFGSSETPCPTDNLYRIIGVIDGKVKLIKYDYATSALLGTDGDYYGPGTQDSTYYKGSLTSIDAYYWYKAAKTNTWSESNLNKINLNTNFINNIGSTWANKIATTTWKVGGNTLDNIHNQIASVAYKNEIVTPAENTTYDAKIGLMYVSDYGFAASPSAWSTRLETYFVRKNNWMYMGYYEWTISRRSDTSYFVFNVIDVGIVNNDHVSDTYGVRPSFNLSSSITYVSGSGSMSNPIRIN
;
A
#
# COMPACT_ATOMS: atom_id res chain seq x y z
N MET A 1 -52.29 -1.11 32.55
CA MET A 1 -50.97 -1.34 33.16
C MET A 1 -50.13 -2.40 32.48
N GLU A 2 -50.68 -3.27 31.67
CA GLU A 2 -49.94 -4.33 30.95
C GLU A 2 -48.95 -3.83 29.86
N ASN A 3 -49.32 -2.78 29.14
CA ASN A 3 -48.48 -2.27 28.02
C ASN A 3 -47.15 -1.64 28.46
N LYS A 4 -47.00 -1.21 29.72
CA LYS A 4 -45.71 -0.65 30.22
C LYS A 4 -44.72 -1.75 30.64
N LYS A 5 -45.23 -2.86 31.19
CA LYS A 5 -44.36 -3.98 31.58
C LYS A 5 -43.77 -4.69 30.39
N THR A 6 -44.58 -4.90 29.30
CA THR A 6 -44.10 -5.52 28.05
C THR A 6 -43.06 -4.68 27.36
N LYS A 7 -43.21 -3.34 27.31
CA LYS A 7 -42.20 -2.45 26.75
C LYS A 7 -40.90 -2.43 27.54
N ILE A 8 -40.98 -2.50 28.88
CA ILE A 8 -39.79 -2.55 29.75
C ILE A 8 -39.05 -3.88 29.57
N ILE A 9 -39.76 -4.99 29.47
CA ILE A 9 -39.19 -6.33 29.26
C ILE A 9 -38.51 -6.38 27.86
N SER A 10 -39.14 -5.84 26.81
CA SER A 10 -38.54 -5.77 25.50
C SER A 10 -37.25 -4.91 25.47
N VAL A 11 -37.24 -3.76 26.12
CA VAL A 11 -36.06 -2.91 26.20
C VAL A 11 -34.93 -3.57 26.99
N VAL A 12 -35.25 -4.21 28.10
CA VAL A 12 -34.26 -4.94 28.92
C VAL A 12 -33.70 -6.15 28.15
N SER A 13 -34.55 -6.85 27.37
CA SER A 13 -34.10 -7.98 26.54
C SER A 13 -33.20 -7.52 25.40
N ILE A 14 -33.48 -6.37 24.76
CA ILE A 14 -32.62 -5.80 23.71
C ILE A 14 -31.29 -5.33 24.29
N ILE A 15 -31.30 -4.70 25.45
CA ILE A 15 -30.07 -4.28 26.15
C ILE A 15 -29.24 -5.49 26.60
N ALA A 16 -29.87 -6.54 27.10
CA ALA A 16 -29.19 -7.78 27.48
C ALA A 16 -28.60 -8.49 26.25
N LEU A 17 -29.32 -8.52 25.11
CA LEU A 17 -28.82 -9.09 23.86
C LEU A 17 -27.66 -8.25 23.28
N ALA A 18 -27.75 -6.94 23.33
CA ALA A 18 -26.67 -6.04 22.92
C ALA A 18 -25.42 -6.19 23.80
N LEU A 19 -25.60 -6.31 25.12
CA LEU A 19 -24.51 -6.57 26.07
C LEU A 19 -23.85 -7.93 25.84
N THR A 20 -24.64 -8.98 25.54
CA THR A 20 -24.08 -10.30 25.24
C THR A 20 -23.38 -10.34 23.89
N LEU A 21 -23.85 -9.60 22.88
CA LEU A 21 -23.14 -9.44 21.61
C LEU A 21 -21.83 -8.67 21.79
N VAL A 22 -21.85 -7.55 22.53
CA VAL A 22 -20.63 -6.76 22.81
C VAL A 22 -19.62 -7.55 23.64
N THR A 23 -20.08 -8.31 24.65
CA THR A 23 -19.17 -9.16 25.44
C THR A 23 -18.65 -10.36 24.65
N ALA A 24 -19.45 -10.97 23.76
CA ALA A 24 -18.99 -12.03 22.89
C ALA A 24 -17.99 -11.51 21.83
N THR A 25 -18.26 -10.32 21.25
CA THR A 25 -17.36 -9.65 20.34
C THR A 25 -16.08 -9.21 21.06
N TYR A 26 -16.20 -8.64 22.26
CA TYR A 26 -15.04 -8.27 23.06
C TYR A 26 -14.22 -9.49 23.50
N ALA A 27 -14.87 -10.59 23.89
CA ALA A 27 -14.18 -11.84 24.20
C ALA A 27 -13.49 -12.45 22.98
N PHE A 28 -14.10 -12.33 21.79
CA PHE A 28 -13.47 -12.76 20.53
C PHE A 28 -12.26 -11.89 20.18
N PHE A 29 -12.35 -10.58 20.31
CA PHE A 29 -11.22 -9.66 20.09
C PHE A 29 -10.18 -9.73 21.22
N ALA A 30 -10.58 -9.87 22.47
CA ALA A 30 -9.65 -10.04 23.60
C ALA A 30 -8.89 -11.38 23.53
N ALA A 31 -9.50 -12.42 22.99
CA ALA A 31 -8.80 -13.69 22.70
C ALA A 31 -7.77 -13.56 21.57
N GLN A 32 -7.92 -12.56 20.69
CA GLN A 32 -6.93 -12.25 19.64
C GLN A 32 -5.88 -11.21 20.06
N THR A 33 -6.15 -10.38 21.06
CA THR A 33 -5.24 -9.31 21.52
C THR A 33 -4.66 -9.52 22.92
N GLY A 34 -5.07 -10.59 23.61
CA GLY A 34 -4.59 -10.91 24.96
C GLY A 34 -3.14 -11.36 24.94
N GLU A 35 -2.33 -10.71 25.76
CA GLU A 35 -1.02 -11.19 26.18
C GLU A 35 -1.09 -12.70 26.47
N GLY A 36 -0.32 -13.51 25.73
CA GLY A 36 0.10 -14.86 26.05
C GLY A 36 -0.78 -15.73 26.95
N ALA A 37 -2.09 -15.80 26.70
CA ALA A 37 -2.92 -16.78 27.37
C ALA A 37 -2.74 -18.15 26.68
N GLN A 38 -1.98 -19.03 27.32
CA GLN A 38 -1.99 -20.46 26.99
C GLN A 38 -3.44 -20.96 27.03
N THR A 39 -4.07 -21.09 25.89
CA THR A 39 -5.24 -21.94 25.77
C THR A 39 -4.73 -23.36 25.51
N ASP A 40 -4.54 -24.12 26.56
CA ASP A 40 -4.39 -25.56 26.47
C ASP A 40 -5.70 -26.15 25.91
N ILE A 41 -5.84 -26.15 24.58
CA ILE A 41 -6.85 -26.95 23.93
C ILE A 41 -6.32 -28.38 23.93
N LYS A 42 -6.60 -29.12 24.99
CA LYS A 42 -6.41 -30.58 24.99
C LYS A 42 -7.49 -31.22 24.11
N ILE A 43 -7.20 -31.31 22.82
CA ILE A 43 -8.00 -32.17 21.93
C ILE A 43 -7.44 -33.58 22.08
N ASN A 44 -8.12 -34.42 22.83
CA ASN A 44 -7.87 -35.85 22.87
C ASN A 44 -8.40 -36.55 21.59
N ALA A 45 -7.92 -36.15 20.43
CA ALA A 45 -8.23 -36.82 19.17
C ALA A 45 -6.91 -37.30 18.52
N SER A 46 -6.53 -38.48 18.89
CA SER A 46 -5.33 -39.19 18.43
C SER A 46 -5.34 -39.59 16.94
N THR A 47 -6.19 -39.01 16.11
CA THR A 47 -6.39 -39.47 14.71
C THR A 47 -5.94 -38.44 13.66
N VAL A 48 -5.52 -37.24 14.03
CA VAL A 48 -5.09 -36.17 13.10
C VAL A 48 -3.76 -35.59 13.54
N ASP A 49 -2.87 -35.33 12.58
CA ASP A 49 -1.64 -34.58 12.81
C ASP A 49 -1.96 -33.13 13.17
N THR A 50 -1.42 -32.64 14.28
CA THR A 50 -1.70 -31.31 14.78
C THR A 50 -0.47 -30.43 14.72
N LEU A 51 -0.54 -29.30 14.02
CA LEU A 51 0.47 -28.26 14.03
C LEU A 51 -0.11 -27.01 14.72
N THR A 52 0.56 -26.58 15.80
CA THR A 52 0.18 -25.40 16.59
C THR A 52 1.32 -24.40 16.67
N PHE A 53 0.99 -23.15 16.95
CA PHE A 53 1.95 -22.06 17.00
C PHE A 53 1.83 -21.30 18.33
N GLU A 54 2.98 -20.79 18.79
CA GLU A 54 3.10 -19.88 19.93
C GLU A 54 4.06 -18.75 19.53
N THR A 55 3.72 -17.51 19.82
CA THR A 55 4.59 -16.35 19.62
C THR A 55 4.69 -15.52 20.90
N GLY A 56 5.86 -14.92 21.12
CA GLY A 56 6.11 -14.07 22.30
C GLY A 56 5.55 -12.65 22.13
N SER A 57 5.88 -11.82 23.07
CA SER A 57 5.44 -10.41 23.15
C SER A 57 5.94 -9.57 21.98
N ILE A 58 5.31 -8.42 21.77
CA ILE A 58 5.73 -7.40 20.80
C ILE A 58 7.14 -6.91 21.15
N ILE A 59 8.02 -6.80 20.16
CA ILE A 59 9.27 -6.06 20.26
C ILE A 59 8.94 -4.57 20.16
N SER A 60 9.35 -3.79 21.18
CA SER A 60 9.20 -2.34 21.19
C SER A 60 10.51 -1.69 21.56
N LEU A 61 10.98 -0.76 20.73
CA LEU A 61 12.15 0.09 21.00
C LEU A 61 11.69 1.55 20.94
N SER A 62 12.07 2.31 21.96
CA SER A 62 11.84 3.76 22.01
C SER A 62 13.12 4.43 22.51
N LEU A 63 13.65 5.34 21.73
CA LEU A 63 14.93 5.98 22.02
C LEU A 63 14.70 7.44 22.42
N ASP A 64 15.27 7.83 23.54
CA ASP A 64 15.35 9.21 24.01
C ASP A 64 16.78 9.77 23.84
N GLN A 65 16.99 11.01 24.25
CA GLN A 65 18.32 11.63 24.14
C GLN A 65 19.38 10.92 25.00
N ASP A 66 18.98 10.34 26.14
CA ASP A 66 19.91 9.66 27.03
C ASP A 66 20.41 8.34 26.44
N THR A 67 19.65 7.76 25.50
CA THR A 67 20.01 6.50 24.82
C THR A 67 21.23 6.64 23.91
N PHE A 68 21.49 7.85 23.40
CA PHE A 68 22.65 8.16 22.54
C PHE A 68 23.87 8.68 23.30
N ALA A 69 23.78 8.75 24.63
CA ALA A 69 24.91 9.26 25.40
C ALA A 69 26.11 8.31 25.25
N SER A 70 27.31 8.91 25.17
CA SER A 70 28.56 8.15 25.08
C SER A 70 28.67 7.13 26.21
N GLY A 71 29.11 5.93 25.89
CA GLY A 71 29.22 4.83 26.83
C GLY A 71 27.91 4.10 27.16
N LYS A 72 26.78 4.49 26.56
CA LYS A 72 25.54 3.68 26.59
C LYS A 72 25.65 2.55 25.58
N GLY A 73 25.19 1.37 25.96
CA GLY A 73 25.19 0.19 25.10
C GLY A 73 24.06 0.22 24.06
N ASN A 74 24.08 -0.81 23.21
CA ASN A 74 22.99 -1.07 22.27
C ASN A 74 21.68 -1.32 22.99
N GLN A 75 20.56 -0.94 22.36
CA GLN A 75 19.22 -1.22 22.88
C GLN A 75 18.61 -2.39 22.10
N SER A 76 18.04 -3.37 22.79
CA SER A 76 17.50 -4.56 22.14
C SER A 76 16.13 -4.97 22.69
N GLY A 77 15.28 -5.47 21.80
CA GLY A 77 14.05 -6.19 22.15
C GLY A 77 14.10 -7.61 21.58
N THR A 78 13.64 -8.58 22.36
CA THR A 78 13.65 -9.98 21.95
C THR A 78 12.27 -10.60 22.10
N THR A 79 11.91 -11.46 21.14
CA THR A 79 10.69 -12.27 21.14
C THR A 79 11.00 -13.66 20.59
N PHE A 80 10.00 -14.54 20.60
CA PHE A 80 10.17 -15.90 20.09
C PHE A 80 8.96 -16.37 19.28
N ALA A 81 9.16 -17.41 18.47
CA ALA A 81 8.09 -18.18 17.86
C ALA A 81 8.38 -19.68 18.04
N LYS A 82 7.32 -20.48 18.21
CA LYS A 82 7.39 -21.93 18.20
C LYS A 82 6.37 -22.49 17.24
N ALA A 83 6.79 -23.51 16.45
CA ALA A 83 5.93 -24.36 15.68
C ALA A 83 6.01 -25.76 16.26
N MET A 84 4.88 -26.29 16.74
CA MET A 84 4.80 -27.57 17.44
C MET A 84 3.96 -28.55 16.64
N LEU A 85 4.59 -29.59 16.11
CA LEU A 85 3.94 -30.65 15.34
C LEU A 85 3.85 -31.93 16.17
N SER A 86 2.62 -32.46 16.28
CA SER A 86 2.35 -33.79 16.85
C SER A 86 1.77 -34.70 15.77
N ALA A 87 2.42 -35.82 15.54
CA ALA A 87 1.92 -36.82 14.61
C ALA A 87 0.76 -37.63 15.23
N ASN A 88 -0.14 -38.10 14.38
CA ASN A 88 -1.22 -38.98 14.84
C ASN A 88 -0.67 -40.33 15.30
N SER A 89 -1.40 -40.97 16.23
CA SER A 89 -0.96 -42.24 16.86
C SER A 89 -0.92 -43.45 15.92
N LYS A 90 -1.48 -43.37 14.72
CA LYS A 90 -1.46 -44.47 13.74
C LYS A 90 -0.19 -44.49 12.92
N THR A 91 0.27 -43.33 12.44
CA THR A 91 1.47 -43.21 11.61
C THR A 91 2.71 -42.95 12.42
N ASN A 92 2.57 -42.34 13.59
CA ASN A 92 3.63 -41.92 14.51
C ASN A 92 4.71 -41.02 13.85
N THR A 93 4.45 -40.54 12.65
CA THR A 93 5.29 -39.62 11.89
C THR A 93 4.40 -38.67 11.11
N ALA A 94 4.78 -37.39 11.03
CA ALA A 94 4.07 -36.39 10.25
C ALA A 94 5.04 -35.35 9.71
N THR A 95 4.76 -34.85 8.51
CA THR A 95 5.46 -33.71 7.92
C THR A 95 4.43 -32.62 7.59
N LYS A 96 4.70 -31.42 8.01
CA LYS A 96 3.90 -30.21 7.74
C LYS A 96 4.82 -29.07 7.34
N TYR A 97 4.22 -27.98 6.88
CA TYR A 97 4.93 -26.78 6.49
C TYR A 97 4.30 -25.58 7.18
N TYR A 98 5.12 -24.54 7.45
CA TYR A 98 4.66 -23.32 8.07
C TYR A 98 5.41 -22.10 7.54
N TYR A 99 4.84 -20.93 7.80
CA TYR A 99 5.37 -19.63 7.48
C TYR A 99 5.65 -18.87 8.76
N LEU A 100 6.76 -18.14 8.79
CA LEU A 100 7.12 -17.25 9.89
C LEU A 100 7.43 -15.87 9.35
N TYR A 101 6.78 -14.89 9.90
CA TYR A 101 6.92 -13.49 9.51
C TYR A 101 7.28 -12.63 10.71
N LEU A 102 8.04 -11.53 10.45
CA LEU A 102 8.16 -10.40 11.35
C LEU A 102 7.31 -9.26 10.78
N ASN A 103 6.26 -8.89 11.49
CA ASN A 103 5.40 -7.77 11.13
C ASN A 103 5.85 -6.51 11.87
N ILE A 104 6.44 -5.56 11.14
CA ILE A 104 6.88 -4.26 11.65
C ILE A 104 5.73 -3.27 11.48
N SER A 105 4.98 -3.04 12.55
CA SER A 105 3.82 -2.13 12.55
C SER A 105 4.23 -0.66 12.68
N LYS A 106 5.42 -0.38 13.20
CA LYS A 106 5.98 0.97 13.33
C LYS A 106 7.48 0.92 13.23
N ASN A 107 8.04 1.77 12.37
CA ASN A 107 9.47 2.05 12.30
C ASN A 107 9.67 3.49 11.83
N THR A 108 10.21 4.33 12.70
CA THR A 108 10.48 5.73 12.39
C THR A 108 11.97 6.05 12.34
N PHE A 109 12.84 5.02 12.43
CA PHE A 109 14.28 5.16 12.38
C PHE A 109 14.79 5.52 10.99
N ASN A 110 15.95 6.16 10.95
CA ASN A 110 16.64 6.54 9.73
C ASN A 110 18.13 6.25 9.87
N TYR A 111 18.82 6.10 8.74
CA TYR A 111 20.28 6.10 8.73
C TYR A 111 20.80 7.48 9.15
N THR A 112 21.75 7.50 10.07
CA THR A 112 22.33 8.75 10.59
C THR A 112 23.74 9.00 10.04
N GLN A 113 24.49 7.95 9.70
CA GLN A 113 25.86 8.05 9.20
C GLN A 113 25.88 8.02 7.68
N ASP A 114 25.55 6.88 7.10
CA ASP A 114 25.39 6.63 5.67
C ASP A 114 24.40 5.47 5.48
N THR A 115 23.93 5.28 4.26
CA THR A 115 22.93 4.24 3.94
C THR A 115 23.46 2.80 4.01
N ASN A 116 24.74 2.60 4.24
CA ASN A 116 25.36 1.28 4.40
C ASN A 116 25.61 0.90 5.85
N THR A 117 25.48 1.86 6.76
CA THR A 117 25.68 1.67 8.20
C THR A 117 24.32 1.51 8.88
N PRO A 118 23.88 0.28 9.17
CA PRO A 118 22.56 0.04 9.73
C PRO A 118 22.43 0.57 11.14
N GLU A 119 21.30 1.19 11.44
CA GLU A 119 20.95 1.63 12.80
C GLU A 119 20.24 0.50 13.56
N ILE A 120 19.48 -0.36 12.83
CA ILE A 120 18.73 -1.47 13.42
C ILE A 120 19.09 -2.77 12.73
N LEU A 121 19.52 -3.75 13.53
CA LEU A 121 19.81 -5.10 13.09
C LEU A 121 18.80 -6.09 13.66
N LEU A 122 18.37 -7.03 12.81
CA LEU A 122 17.56 -8.19 13.14
C LEU A 122 18.44 -9.44 13.25
N THR A 123 18.39 -10.13 14.36
CA THR A 123 19.04 -11.43 14.56
C THR A 123 18.00 -12.51 14.78
N VAL A 124 18.13 -13.64 14.07
CA VAL A 124 17.26 -14.80 14.21
C VAL A 124 18.11 -16.01 14.59
N LYS A 125 17.75 -16.70 15.67
CA LYS A 125 18.43 -17.92 16.14
C LYS A 125 17.44 -19.05 16.31
N ASP A 126 17.89 -20.26 16.00
CA ASP A 126 17.11 -21.47 16.28
C ASP A 126 17.09 -21.80 17.80
N GLY A 127 16.32 -22.82 18.18
CA GLY A 127 16.19 -23.25 19.58
C GLY A 127 17.48 -23.78 20.21
N THR A 128 18.52 -24.04 19.43
CA THR A 128 19.86 -24.48 19.88
C THR A 128 20.85 -23.31 19.95
N GLY A 129 20.42 -22.11 19.52
CA GLY A 129 21.23 -20.89 19.53
C GLY A 129 22.01 -20.64 18.23
N ASN A 130 21.87 -21.48 17.21
CA ASN A 130 22.50 -21.25 15.92
C ASN A 130 21.85 -20.06 15.22
N GLU A 131 22.68 -19.16 14.72
CA GLU A 131 22.24 -17.97 14.03
C GLU A 131 21.89 -18.25 12.56
N ILE A 132 20.78 -17.72 12.11
CA ILE A 132 20.37 -17.71 10.71
C ILE A 132 21.07 -16.52 10.04
N THR A 133 21.89 -16.82 9.03
CA THR A 133 22.69 -15.81 8.31
C THR A 133 22.19 -15.56 6.88
N SER A 134 21.13 -16.23 6.47
CA SER A 134 20.48 -16.05 5.17
C SER A 134 18.97 -16.02 5.35
N ILE A 135 18.35 -14.89 5.10
CA ILE A 135 16.91 -14.69 4.98
C ILE A 135 16.70 -14.01 3.64
N ASN A 136 15.76 -14.52 2.86
CA ASN A 136 15.44 -13.94 1.56
C ASN A 136 15.09 -12.46 1.73
N ASP A 137 15.57 -11.63 0.81
CA ASP A 137 15.28 -10.22 0.69
C ASP A 137 15.86 -9.34 1.82
N LEU A 138 16.70 -9.90 2.71
CA LEU A 138 17.42 -9.16 3.73
C LEU A 138 18.93 -9.21 3.55
N THR A 139 19.60 -8.09 3.78
CA THR A 139 21.06 -7.99 3.74
C THR A 139 21.66 -8.26 5.12
N TYR A 140 22.48 -9.30 5.22
CA TYR A 140 23.20 -9.61 6.46
C TYR A 140 24.45 -8.72 6.58
N LYS A 141 24.55 -7.96 7.66
CA LYS A 141 25.62 -7.00 7.93
C LYS A 141 26.43 -7.40 9.14
N THR A 142 27.65 -6.93 9.16
CA THR A 142 28.56 -6.97 10.33
C THR A 142 29.03 -5.54 10.59
N VAL A 143 28.78 -5.03 11.78
CA VAL A 143 29.17 -3.69 12.19
C VAL A 143 29.95 -3.71 13.49
N THR A 144 30.67 -2.65 13.78
CA THR A 144 31.34 -2.43 15.07
C THR A 144 30.62 -1.30 15.77
N ASP A 145 30.11 -1.54 16.97
CA ASP A 145 29.44 -0.52 17.79
C ASP A 145 30.44 0.45 18.46
N GLY A 146 29.93 1.44 19.17
CA GLY A 146 30.75 2.44 19.86
C GLY A 146 31.64 1.89 20.95
N SER A 147 31.36 0.70 21.48
CA SER A 147 32.21 0.01 22.46
C SER A 147 33.35 -0.81 21.83
N GLY A 148 33.37 -0.94 20.50
CA GLY A 148 34.27 -1.79 19.76
C GLY A 148 33.79 -3.24 19.62
N ALA A 149 32.56 -3.57 20.05
CA ALA A 149 32.00 -4.90 19.89
C ALA A 149 31.48 -5.13 18.47
N THR A 150 31.69 -6.35 17.95
CA THR A 150 31.19 -6.76 16.63
C THR A 150 29.76 -7.26 16.77
N ILE A 151 28.83 -6.59 16.10
CA ILE A 151 27.40 -6.94 16.04
C ILE A 151 27.07 -7.43 14.62
N LYS A 152 26.27 -8.47 14.54
CA LYS A 152 25.86 -9.08 13.27
C LYS A 152 24.33 -9.19 13.20
N GLY A 153 23.78 -9.12 12.01
CA GLY A 153 22.35 -9.28 11.78
C GLY A 153 21.90 -8.73 10.43
N PHE A 154 20.63 -8.84 10.15
CA PHE A 154 20.00 -8.30 8.94
C PHE A 154 19.64 -6.82 9.14
N ASP A 155 20.00 -6.01 8.18
CA ASP A 155 19.65 -4.59 8.19
C ASP A 155 18.15 -4.39 7.96
N ILE A 156 17.48 -3.85 8.97
CA ILE A 156 16.06 -3.49 8.92
C ILE A 156 15.83 -2.02 9.32
N THR A 157 16.84 -1.17 9.18
CA THR A 157 16.84 0.22 9.64
C THR A 157 15.61 1.01 9.19
N THR A 158 15.19 0.83 7.94
CA THR A 158 14.00 1.49 7.38
C THR A 158 12.89 0.50 7.05
N GLY A 159 13.03 -0.76 7.49
CA GLY A 159 12.04 -1.80 7.23
C GLY A 159 10.70 -1.49 7.90
N ILE A 160 9.61 -1.65 7.18
CA ILE A 160 8.23 -1.56 7.68
C ILE A 160 7.35 -2.58 6.96
N GLY A 161 6.28 -3.03 7.62
CA GLY A 161 5.37 -4.04 7.10
C GLY A 161 5.87 -5.46 7.36
N LEU A 162 5.49 -6.38 6.48
CA LEU A 162 5.71 -7.82 6.68
C LEU A 162 7.05 -8.27 6.08
N ILE A 163 7.92 -8.82 6.92
CA ILE A 163 9.16 -9.47 6.51
C ILE A 163 8.98 -10.99 6.64
N THR A 164 9.21 -11.73 5.55
CA THR A 164 9.18 -13.19 5.56
C THR A 164 10.49 -13.74 6.11
N LEU A 165 10.47 -14.29 7.34
CA LEU A 165 11.63 -14.95 7.93
C LEU A 165 11.80 -16.37 7.38
N PHE A 166 10.69 -17.11 7.28
CA PHE A 166 10.66 -18.44 6.66
C PHE A 166 9.43 -18.60 5.78
N ASN A 167 9.67 -19.04 4.55
CA ASN A 167 8.65 -19.35 3.58
C ASN A 167 8.54 -20.86 3.43
N ASN A 168 7.36 -21.43 3.71
CA ASN A 168 7.08 -22.86 3.57
C ASN A 168 8.11 -23.73 4.27
N LYS A 169 8.43 -23.41 5.54
CA LYS A 169 9.41 -24.13 6.35
C LYS A 169 8.88 -25.50 6.73
N GLU A 170 9.64 -26.56 6.38
CA GLU A 170 9.30 -27.93 6.75
C GLU A 170 9.56 -28.20 8.22
N ILE A 171 8.61 -28.91 8.84
CA ILE A 171 8.75 -29.52 10.17
C ILE A 171 8.30 -30.98 10.10
N THR A 172 9.15 -31.89 10.54
CA THR A 172 8.86 -33.35 10.57
C THR A 172 8.94 -33.87 12.00
N ALA A 173 7.85 -34.44 12.49
CA ALA A 173 7.70 -34.98 13.83
C ALA A 173 7.74 -36.51 13.83
N SER A 174 8.34 -37.10 14.90
CA SER A 174 8.31 -38.54 15.19
C SER A 174 8.44 -38.78 16.70
N PRO A 175 7.37 -38.88 17.48
CA PRO A 175 5.99 -38.47 17.19
C PRO A 175 5.75 -36.97 17.36
N GLN A 176 6.68 -36.22 17.96
CA GLN A 176 6.56 -34.79 18.22
C GLN A 176 7.84 -34.05 17.83
N LYS A 177 7.67 -32.82 17.38
CA LYS A 177 8.76 -31.90 17.06
C LYS A 177 8.33 -30.48 17.39
N THR A 178 9.24 -29.70 17.95
CA THR A 178 9.09 -28.25 18.13
C THR A 178 10.26 -27.55 17.48
N ASP A 179 9.97 -26.67 16.55
CA ASP A 179 10.92 -25.68 16.06
C ASP A 179 10.74 -24.41 16.90
N THR A 180 11.84 -23.89 17.41
CA THR A 180 11.87 -22.65 18.19
C THR A 180 12.76 -21.63 17.48
N TRP A 181 12.29 -20.39 17.41
CA TRP A 181 12.98 -19.28 16.79
C TRP A 181 13.03 -18.12 17.78
N ASN A 182 14.23 -17.66 18.12
CA ASN A 182 14.44 -16.47 18.94
C ASN A 182 14.82 -15.30 18.02
N VAL A 183 14.09 -14.21 18.12
CA VAL A 183 14.22 -13.05 17.27
C VAL A 183 14.55 -11.84 18.12
N THR A 184 15.67 -11.19 17.80
CA THR A 184 16.14 -9.98 18.50
C THR A 184 16.27 -8.85 17.50
N VAL A 185 15.75 -7.68 17.85
CA VAL A 185 15.95 -6.42 17.13
C VAL A 185 16.82 -5.54 18.00
N THR A 186 17.93 -5.06 17.44
CA THR A 186 18.94 -4.28 18.16
C THR A 186 19.18 -2.95 17.46
N PHE A 187 18.99 -1.84 18.18
CA PHE A 187 19.51 -0.54 17.80
C PHE A 187 20.99 -0.49 18.17
N ILE A 188 21.83 -0.09 17.21
CA ILE A 188 23.29 -0.03 17.37
C ILE A 188 23.68 1.38 17.80
N ASN A 189 24.29 1.49 18.98
CA ASN A 189 24.90 2.74 19.41
C ASN A 189 26.35 2.79 18.89
N TYR A 190 26.62 3.71 17.98
CA TYR A 190 27.94 3.90 17.37
C TYR A 190 28.84 4.85 18.15
N ASP A 191 28.36 5.43 19.25
CA ASP A 191 29.06 6.50 19.97
C ASP A 191 29.37 7.72 19.07
N LYS A 192 28.46 7.96 18.11
CA LYS A 192 28.49 9.05 17.14
C LYS A 192 27.19 9.84 17.19
N ASP A 193 27.11 10.93 16.44
CA ASP A 193 25.85 11.68 16.34
C ASP A 193 24.76 10.88 15.63
N GLN A 194 23.85 10.32 16.43
CA GLN A 194 22.64 9.62 16.02
C GLN A 194 21.38 10.36 16.47
N SER A 195 21.49 11.65 16.79
CA SER A 195 20.40 12.48 17.33
C SER A 195 19.18 12.59 16.43
N LYS A 196 19.32 12.35 15.12
CA LYS A 196 18.18 12.22 14.18
C LYS A 196 17.22 11.10 14.55
N ASN A 197 17.66 10.12 15.33
CA ASN A 197 16.84 9.03 15.83
C ASN A 197 16.29 9.26 17.24
N ALA A 198 16.54 10.41 17.87
CA ALA A 198 15.95 10.79 19.15
C ALA A 198 14.43 10.91 19.03
N GLY A 199 13.69 10.32 19.96
CA GLY A 199 12.22 10.25 19.95
C GLY A 199 11.63 9.29 18.90
N LYS A 200 12.48 8.52 18.21
CA LYS A 200 12.04 7.51 17.24
C LYS A 200 11.68 6.20 17.95
N SER A 201 10.87 5.40 17.26
CA SER A 201 10.35 4.15 17.82
C SER A 201 10.20 3.07 16.77
N PHE A 202 10.25 1.82 17.26
CA PHE A 202 10.08 0.61 16.45
C PHE A 202 9.15 -0.36 17.20
N ASN A 203 8.18 -0.91 16.50
CA ASN A 203 7.29 -1.96 17.02
C ASN A 203 7.16 -3.07 16.00
N ALA A 204 7.36 -4.31 16.44
CA ALA A 204 7.19 -5.48 15.60
C ALA A 204 6.71 -6.70 16.41
N LYS A 205 6.01 -7.62 15.74
CA LYS A 205 5.61 -8.91 16.30
C LYS A 205 5.86 -10.04 15.33
N LEU A 206 6.01 -11.27 15.85
CA LEU A 206 6.08 -12.48 15.04
C LEU A 206 4.67 -13.00 14.72
N ILE A 207 4.53 -13.52 13.51
CA ILE A 207 3.34 -14.26 13.05
C ILE A 207 3.81 -15.60 12.55
N ALA A 208 3.29 -16.68 13.13
CA ALA A 208 3.55 -18.04 12.70
C ALA A 208 2.24 -18.72 12.30
N GLN A 209 2.17 -19.26 11.09
CA GLN A 209 0.94 -19.86 10.56
C GLN A 209 1.22 -20.92 9.50
N GLN A 210 0.23 -21.79 9.26
CA GLN A 210 0.35 -22.89 8.31
C GLN A 210 0.04 -22.48 6.85
N LYS A 211 -0.62 -21.35 6.66
CA LYS A 211 -1.02 -20.85 5.34
C LYS A 211 -0.27 -19.56 5.02
N GLU A 212 0.12 -19.37 3.77
CA GLU A 212 0.73 -18.12 3.32
C GLU A 212 -0.25 -16.94 3.51
N ILE A 213 0.28 -15.78 3.87
CA ILE A 213 -0.51 -14.54 3.89
C ILE A 213 -0.81 -14.14 2.45
N SER A 214 -2.08 -13.97 2.15
CA SER A 214 -2.57 -13.60 0.83
C SER A 214 -3.22 -12.22 0.89
N ASP A 215 -3.13 -11.46 -0.20
CA ASP A 215 -3.89 -10.22 -0.42
C ASP A 215 -5.22 -10.44 -1.16
N SER A 216 -5.55 -11.69 -1.42
CA SER A 216 -6.81 -12.08 -2.08
C SER A 216 -7.98 -12.01 -1.10
N VAL A 217 -9.00 -11.22 -1.45
CA VAL A 217 -10.22 -11.10 -0.65
C VAL A 217 -10.89 -12.47 -0.42
N SER A 218 -10.83 -13.37 -1.40
CA SER A 218 -11.42 -14.73 -1.29
C SER A 218 -10.78 -15.60 -0.19
N ASP A 219 -9.62 -15.26 0.30
CA ASP A 219 -8.97 -16.00 1.40
C ASP A 219 -9.48 -15.58 2.79
N TYR A 220 -10.13 -14.43 2.86
CA TYR A 220 -10.67 -13.85 4.11
C TYR A 220 -12.20 -13.85 4.14
N CYS A 221 -12.87 -14.10 3.03
CA CYS A 221 -14.31 -13.96 2.86
C CYS A 221 -14.95 -15.22 2.32
N LYS A 222 -16.15 -15.50 2.78
CA LYS A 222 -17.04 -16.52 2.24
C LYS A 222 -18.27 -15.88 1.64
N ASN A 223 -18.91 -16.57 0.71
CA ASN A 223 -20.20 -16.12 0.17
C ASN A 223 -21.21 -15.84 1.29
N GLY A 224 -21.77 -14.64 1.29
CA GLY A 224 -22.70 -14.15 2.30
C GLY A 224 -22.07 -13.31 3.40
N ASP A 225 -20.75 -13.29 3.54
CA ASP A 225 -20.08 -12.44 4.52
C ASP A 225 -20.26 -10.96 4.18
N ASN A 226 -20.35 -10.11 5.19
CA ASN A 226 -20.43 -8.67 5.00
C ASN A 226 -19.14 -8.14 4.35
N LEU A 227 -19.24 -7.42 3.23
CA LEU A 227 -18.08 -7.00 2.46
C LEU A 227 -17.17 -6.05 3.24
N ALA A 228 -17.73 -5.13 4.03
CA ALA A 228 -16.91 -4.22 4.83
C ALA A 228 -16.07 -4.99 5.86
N ASN A 229 -16.67 -5.99 6.53
CA ASN A 229 -15.95 -6.83 7.49
C ASN A 229 -14.82 -7.64 6.82
N CYS A 230 -15.05 -8.08 5.60
CA CYS A 230 -14.01 -8.74 4.80
C CYS A 230 -12.79 -7.84 4.58
N ILE A 231 -13.02 -6.58 4.16
CA ILE A 231 -11.96 -5.61 3.92
C ILE A 231 -11.24 -5.25 5.24
N ILE A 232 -12.00 -5.10 6.34
CA ILE A 232 -11.44 -4.87 7.68
C ILE A 232 -10.49 -6.00 8.08
N SER A 233 -10.87 -7.25 7.77
CA SER A 233 -10.02 -8.42 8.08
C SER A 233 -8.70 -8.39 7.31
N LEU A 234 -8.68 -7.85 6.09
CA LEU A 234 -7.44 -7.63 5.31
C LEU A 234 -6.51 -6.59 5.94
N GLY A 235 -7.05 -5.63 6.69
CA GLY A 235 -6.28 -4.60 7.39
C GLY A 235 -5.97 -4.94 8.85
N ALA A 236 -6.15 -6.20 9.26
CA ALA A 236 -5.90 -6.62 10.64
C ALA A 236 -4.44 -6.38 11.06
N PRO A 237 -4.17 -6.06 12.34
CA PRO A 237 -2.82 -5.77 12.82
C PRO A 237 -1.82 -6.88 12.55
N ASP A 238 -2.30 -8.13 12.45
CA ASP A 238 -1.47 -9.32 12.25
C ASP A 238 -0.90 -9.44 10.83
N ILE A 239 -1.51 -8.78 9.86
CA ILE A 239 -1.12 -8.83 8.46
C ILE A 239 -0.85 -7.44 7.87
N PHE A 240 -0.53 -6.47 8.74
CA PHE A 240 -0.27 -5.09 8.39
C PHE A 240 0.65 -4.96 7.17
N GLY A 241 0.16 -4.24 6.15
CA GLY A 241 0.88 -3.96 4.92
C GLY A 241 0.98 -5.10 3.89
N ALA A 242 0.76 -6.37 4.29
CA ALA A 242 0.84 -7.50 3.36
C ALA A 242 -0.30 -7.50 2.33
N THR A 243 -1.48 -7.10 2.75
CA THR A 243 -2.72 -7.10 1.94
C THR A 243 -2.98 -5.79 1.22
N LYS A 244 -2.09 -4.81 1.38
CA LYS A 244 -2.27 -3.43 0.88
C LYS A 244 -3.47 -2.69 1.49
N VAL A 245 -4.06 -3.22 2.55
CA VAL A 245 -5.10 -2.56 3.34
C VAL A 245 -4.49 -2.09 4.66
N TYR A 246 -4.66 -0.82 4.98
CA TYR A 246 -4.10 -0.18 6.16
C TYR A 246 -5.20 0.35 7.05
N HIS A 247 -5.12 0.05 8.35
CA HIS A 247 -5.99 0.62 9.36
C HIS A 247 -5.45 2.01 9.75
N HIS A 248 -6.24 3.04 9.50
CA HIS A 248 -5.90 4.43 9.76
C HIS A 248 -6.28 4.85 11.17
N ASP A 249 -5.68 4.19 12.16
CA ASP A 249 -5.79 4.51 13.57
C ASP A 249 -4.70 5.51 14.03
N GLU A 250 -4.68 5.83 15.31
CA GLU A 250 -3.71 6.75 15.92
C GLU A 250 -2.25 6.27 15.85
N ASN A 251 -2.03 4.97 15.58
CA ASN A 251 -0.69 4.38 15.49
C ASN A 251 -0.11 4.44 14.07
N LEU A 252 -0.95 4.63 13.06
CA LEU A 252 -0.49 4.70 11.67
C LEU A 252 0.13 6.06 11.37
N VAL A 253 1.42 6.07 11.08
CA VAL A 253 2.16 7.29 10.75
C VAL A 253 1.63 7.89 9.43
N ASN A 254 1.31 9.19 9.46
CA ASN A 254 0.73 9.92 8.32
C ASN A 254 -0.60 9.34 7.79
N GLY A 255 -1.32 8.57 8.58
CA GLY A 255 -2.66 8.08 8.28
C GLY A 255 -3.76 9.13 8.49
N ALA A 256 -4.98 8.80 8.07
CA ALA A 256 -6.16 9.67 8.25
C ALA A 256 -6.61 9.79 9.73
N ASN A 257 -6.25 8.84 10.58
CA ASN A 257 -6.68 8.75 11.98
C ASN A 257 -8.22 8.85 12.16
N ASP A 258 -8.95 8.14 11.31
CA ASP A 258 -10.42 8.11 11.27
C ASP A 258 -11.00 6.70 11.47
N ASN A 259 -10.16 5.76 11.91
CA ASN A 259 -10.47 4.34 12.03
C ASN A 259 -10.93 3.67 10.73
N SER A 260 -10.66 4.29 9.57
CA SER A 260 -10.92 3.69 8.27
C SER A 260 -9.89 2.61 7.92
N TYR A 261 -10.27 1.74 6.98
CA TYR A 261 -9.39 0.74 6.37
C TYR A 261 -9.26 1.07 4.89
N ARG A 262 -8.09 1.53 4.46
CA ARG A 262 -7.90 2.04 3.09
C ARG A 262 -6.88 1.22 2.32
N TYR A 263 -7.17 0.98 1.05
CA TYR A 263 -6.21 0.38 0.12
C TYR A 263 -5.17 1.42 -0.30
N ALA A 264 -3.91 1.07 -0.12
CA ALA A 264 -2.77 1.85 -0.60
C ALA A 264 -2.03 1.11 -1.70
N GLY A 265 -1.28 1.83 -2.52
CA GLY A 265 -0.37 1.26 -3.49
C GLY A 265 0.71 0.43 -2.80
N GLY A 266 1.16 -0.61 -3.49
CA GLY A 266 2.34 -1.34 -3.07
C GLY A 266 3.60 -0.53 -3.28
N ASP A 267 4.67 -1.02 -2.69
CA ASP A 267 6.01 -0.60 -3.09
C ASP A 267 6.27 -0.93 -4.57
N ASN A 268 7.42 -0.57 -5.08
CA ASN A 268 7.74 -0.81 -6.49
C ASN A 268 7.49 -2.26 -6.89
N ALA A 269 7.08 -2.46 -8.14
CA ALA A 269 6.78 -3.79 -8.66
C ALA A 269 7.98 -4.75 -8.63
N CYS A 270 9.20 -4.22 -8.55
CA CYS A 270 10.42 -5.01 -8.46
C CYS A 270 11.22 -4.65 -7.21
N THR A 271 11.82 -5.65 -6.59
CA THR A 271 12.77 -5.49 -5.48
C THR A 271 14.14 -6.01 -5.89
N PHE A 272 15.18 -5.42 -5.32
CA PHE A 272 16.57 -5.86 -5.45
C PHE A 272 17.15 -6.01 -4.04
N ASN A 273 17.55 -7.23 -3.69
CA ASN A 273 18.00 -7.56 -2.32
C ASN A 273 17.03 -7.14 -1.21
N GLY A 274 15.72 -7.25 -1.48
CA GLY A 274 14.67 -6.85 -0.54
C GLY A 274 14.37 -5.36 -0.51
N GLU A 275 15.17 -4.53 -1.16
CA GLU A 275 14.90 -3.10 -1.30
C GLU A 275 14.05 -2.82 -2.54
N ASN A 276 13.08 -1.94 -2.41
CA ASN A 276 12.33 -1.47 -3.55
C ASN A 276 13.26 -0.78 -4.53
N VAL A 277 13.14 -1.14 -5.80
CA VAL A 277 13.84 -0.45 -6.87
C VAL A 277 13.24 0.92 -7.03
N GLN A 278 13.85 1.90 -6.37
CA GLN A 278 13.37 3.27 -6.36
C GLN A 278 13.95 4.10 -7.49
N GLY A 279 13.12 4.92 -8.08
CA GLY A 279 13.53 6.20 -8.64
C GLY A 279 14.13 6.20 -10.03
N ALA A 280 14.17 5.10 -10.73
CA ALA A 280 14.67 5.10 -12.09
C ALA A 280 13.69 5.69 -13.12
N TYR A 281 12.51 5.98 -12.71
CA TYR A 281 11.44 6.47 -13.58
C TYR A 281 11.01 7.85 -13.20
N SER A 282 11.60 8.83 -13.83
CA SER A 282 11.00 10.16 -13.85
C SER A 282 9.68 10.19 -14.64
N ASN A 283 9.44 9.18 -15.48
CA ASN A 283 8.25 9.10 -16.33
C ASN A 283 7.33 7.92 -16.02
N GLU A 284 7.56 7.20 -14.89
CA GLU A 284 6.59 6.33 -14.22
C GLU A 284 5.82 5.31 -15.02
N THR A 285 6.28 4.96 -16.16
CA THR A 285 5.73 3.90 -16.97
C THR A 285 6.38 2.55 -16.66
N PHE A 286 6.98 2.38 -15.48
CA PHE A 286 7.41 1.07 -15.06
C PHE A 286 6.21 0.22 -14.69
N GLY A 287 5.70 -0.44 -15.68
CA GLY A 287 4.68 -1.43 -15.53
C GLY A 287 5.25 -2.84 -15.58
N ALA A 288 6.17 -3.20 -14.68
CA ALA A 288 6.49 -4.60 -14.52
C ALA A 288 5.21 -5.35 -14.20
N SER A 289 4.83 -6.28 -15.04
CA SER A 289 3.62 -7.09 -14.88
C SER A 289 3.95 -8.53 -14.46
N ASN A 290 5.22 -8.86 -14.44
CA ASN A 290 5.71 -10.19 -14.11
C ASN A 290 7.21 -10.16 -13.76
N GLU A 291 7.74 -11.31 -13.31
CA GLU A 291 9.15 -11.47 -12.93
C GLU A 291 10.14 -11.17 -14.06
N ASN A 292 9.79 -11.47 -15.32
CA ASN A 292 10.68 -11.22 -16.46
C ASN A 292 10.87 -9.73 -16.72
N ASP A 293 9.88 -8.91 -16.42
CA ASP A 293 10.01 -7.45 -16.51
C ASP A 293 10.97 -6.92 -15.44
N CYS A 294 11.01 -7.55 -14.27
CA CYS A 294 11.96 -7.21 -13.21
C CYS A 294 13.41 -7.64 -13.52
N LYS A 295 13.60 -8.57 -14.42
CA LYS A 295 14.94 -9.01 -14.87
C LYS A 295 15.61 -8.09 -15.88
N LYS A 296 14.94 -7.04 -16.31
CA LYS A 296 15.58 -5.97 -17.07
C LYS A 296 16.60 -5.26 -16.19
N VAL A 297 17.63 -4.70 -16.83
CA VAL A 297 18.81 -4.18 -16.13
C VAL A 297 18.55 -2.87 -15.42
N TYR A 298 19.05 -2.76 -14.21
CA TYR A 298 19.01 -1.54 -13.41
C TYR A 298 20.41 -0.94 -13.25
N ALA A 299 20.54 0.37 -13.43
CA ALA A 299 21.75 1.08 -13.07
C ALA A 299 21.82 1.22 -11.55
N ILE A 300 22.83 0.64 -10.95
CA ILE A 300 23.14 0.81 -9.52
C ILE A 300 24.10 1.99 -9.42
N THR A 301 23.67 3.04 -8.72
CA THR A 301 24.51 4.19 -8.41
C THR A 301 24.86 4.20 -6.94
N SER A 302 25.75 5.07 -6.51
CA SER A 302 26.09 5.30 -5.09
C SER A 302 24.88 5.76 -4.25
N THR A 303 23.81 6.21 -4.89
CA THR A 303 22.57 6.67 -4.25
C THR A 303 21.41 5.67 -4.37
N GLY A 304 21.63 4.51 -4.97
CA GLY A 304 20.62 3.45 -5.11
C GLY A 304 20.49 2.86 -6.51
N VAL A 305 19.47 2.02 -6.72
CA VAL A 305 19.18 1.38 -8.00
C VAL A 305 18.30 2.31 -8.83
N ASN A 306 18.84 2.81 -9.93
CA ASN A 306 18.21 3.93 -10.61
C ASN A 306 17.64 3.63 -11.98
N LEU A 307 17.83 2.44 -12.62
CA LEU A 307 17.14 2.25 -13.88
C LEU A 307 17.18 0.94 -14.61
N LEU A 308 16.27 0.86 -15.55
CA LEU A 308 15.95 -0.32 -16.29
C LEU A 308 16.42 -0.27 -17.74
N VAL A 309 17.23 -1.25 -18.13
CA VAL A 309 17.59 -1.52 -19.52
C VAL A 309 17.44 -3.00 -19.81
N ASP A 310 17.21 -3.35 -21.07
CA ASP A 310 17.25 -4.73 -21.49
C ASP A 310 18.67 -5.31 -21.25
N ALA A 311 18.72 -6.41 -20.53
CA ALA A 311 19.95 -7.07 -20.09
C ALA A 311 20.86 -7.49 -21.24
N SER A 312 20.33 -7.69 -22.44
CA SER A 312 21.09 -8.09 -23.63
C SER A 312 21.97 -6.98 -24.21
N VAL A 313 21.80 -5.73 -23.74
CA VAL A 313 22.37 -4.55 -24.40
C VAL A 313 23.47 -3.86 -23.60
N THR A 314 23.42 -3.90 -22.24
CA THR A 314 24.23 -3.02 -21.39
C THR A 314 24.74 -3.69 -20.12
N ARG A 315 25.77 -3.12 -19.50
CA ARG A 315 26.30 -3.50 -18.19
C ARG A 315 25.93 -2.46 -17.14
N LEU A 316 25.67 -2.93 -15.91
CA LEU A 316 25.60 -2.08 -14.74
C LEU A 316 27.00 -1.60 -14.34
N LEU A 317 27.16 -0.29 -14.18
CA LEU A 317 28.28 0.27 -13.45
C LEU A 317 27.89 0.37 -11.98
N SER A 318 28.67 -0.27 -11.11
CA SER A 318 28.48 -0.20 -9.65
C SER A 318 28.82 1.17 -9.07
N ASP A 319 29.63 1.97 -9.78
CA ASP A 319 30.05 3.30 -9.39
C ASP A 319 29.91 4.26 -10.56
N GLU A 320 29.63 5.53 -10.26
CA GLU A 320 29.69 6.60 -11.22
C GLU A 320 31.12 6.80 -11.69
N LYS A 321 31.46 6.29 -12.87
CA LYS A 321 32.78 6.54 -13.45
C LYS A 321 32.73 7.83 -14.28
N PRO A 322 33.67 8.76 -14.06
CA PRO A 322 33.79 9.93 -14.91
C PRO A 322 34.06 9.49 -16.35
N VAL A 323 33.42 10.15 -17.29
CA VAL A 323 33.54 9.88 -18.70
C VAL A 323 34.04 11.12 -19.44
N THR A 324 34.77 10.89 -20.54
CA THR A 324 35.28 11.94 -21.43
C THR A 324 34.98 11.58 -22.87
N TRP A 325 34.74 12.60 -23.68
CA TRP A 325 34.64 12.43 -25.13
C TRP A 325 36.03 12.45 -25.75
N THR A 326 36.45 11.33 -26.33
CA THR A 326 37.78 11.16 -26.92
C THR A 326 37.67 10.31 -28.19
N ASP A 327 38.31 10.72 -29.28
CA ASP A 327 38.33 10.01 -30.56
C ASP A 327 36.93 9.70 -31.12
N GLY A 328 35.99 10.64 -30.97
CA GLY A 328 34.62 10.47 -31.46
C GLY A 328 33.74 9.52 -30.65
N ALA A 329 34.16 9.14 -29.45
CA ALA A 329 33.43 8.27 -28.55
C ALA A 329 33.46 8.76 -27.09
N CYS A 330 32.41 8.46 -26.33
CA CYS A 330 32.38 8.65 -24.89
C CYS A 330 33.08 7.48 -24.21
N LYS A 331 34.14 7.76 -23.44
CA LYS A 331 34.96 6.72 -22.80
C LYS A 331 35.03 6.94 -21.28
N THR A 332 35.04 5.85 -20.53
CA THR A 332 35.40 5.87 -19.11
C THR A 332 36.89 6.11 -18.93
N THR A 333 37.33 6.44 -17.71
CA THR A 333 38.77 6.59 -17.36
C THR A 333 39.57 5.31 -17.67
N ASP A 334 38.93 4.16 -17.71
CA ASP A 334 39.55 2.86 -18.02
C ASP A 334 39.54 2.57 -19.53
N GLY A 335 39.08 3.51 -20.37
CA GLY A 335 39.06 3.40 -21.82
C GLY A 335 37.87 2.62 -22.41
N GLU A 336 36.90 2.21 -21.60
CA GLU A 336 35.69 1.53 -22.06
C GLU A 336 34.74 2.50 -22.79
N ASN A 337 34.18 2.08 -23.93
CA ASN A 337 33.22 2.88 -24.68
C ASN A 337 31.86 2.92 -23.99
N VAL A 338 31.28 4.11 -23.88
CA VAL A 338 29.94 4.34 -23.38
C VAL A 338 29.04 4.72 -24.55
N ASN A 339 28.23 3.78 -25.01
CA ASN A 339 27.39 3.98 -26.20
C ASN A 339 25.99 4.48 -25.87
N ILE A 340 25.51 4.23 -24.64
CA ILE A 340 24.18 4.57 -24.18
C ILE A 340 24.28 5.33 -22.88
N GLY A 341 23.74 6.54 -22.87
CA GLY A 341 23.62 7.39 -21.71
C GLY A 341 22.21 7.41 -21.18
N PHE A 342 22.08 7.62 -19.88
CA PHE A 342 20.82 7.75 -19.22
C PHE A 342 20.53 9.21 -18.87
N ASP A 343 19.42 9.74 -19.36
CA ASP A 343 18.94 11.06 -19.00
C ASP A 343 17.44 11.04 -18.80
N ARG A 344 17.00 11.54 -17.63
CA ARG A 344 15.59 11.69 -17.25
C ARG A 344 14.72 10.44 -17.45
N GLY A 345 15.24 9.27 -17.12
CA GLY A 345 14.49 8.02 -17.24
C GLY A 345 14.61 7.32 -18.60
N ASN A 346 15.30 7.90 -19.58
CA ASN A 346 15.43 7.32 -20.92
C ASN A 346 16.88 6.97 -21.23
N PHE A 347 17.09 5.87 -21.95
CA PHE A 347 18.36 5.52 -22.55
C PHE A 347 18.44 6.11 -23.94
N ASN A 348 19.42 6.98 -24.13
CA ASN A 348 19.68 7.63 -25.40
C ASN A 348 21.11 7.33 -25.86
N PRO A 349 21.35 7.28 -27.16
CA PRO A 349 22.71 7.25 -27.69
C PRO A 349 23.54 8.40 -27.13
N VAL A 350 24.77 8.09 -26.69
CA VAL A 350 25.66 9.12 -26.14
C VAL A 350 26.26 9.91 -27.28
N THR A 351 26.13 11.22 -27.20
CA THR A 351 26.77 12.20 -28.09
C THR A 351 27.85 12.95 -27.32
N GLU A 352 28.68 13.71 -28.00
CA GLU A 352 29.68 14.57 -27.37
C GLU A 352 29.06 15.50 -26.32
N GLY A 353 27.91 16.08 -26.62
CA GLY A 353 27.20 16.98 -25.69
C GLY A 353 26.63 16.28 -24.45
N THR A 354 26.31 14.98 -24.54
CA THR A 354 25.74 14.20 -23.44
C THR A 354 26.77 13.39 -22.66
N CYS A 355 28.02 13.29 -23.15
CA CYS A 355 29.10 12.53 -22.52
C CYS A 355 29.61 13.16 -21.21
N LYS A 356 29.48 14.47 -21.02
CA LYS A 356 30.07 15.18 -19.89
C LYS A 356 29.20 15.12 -18.62
N GLY A 357 29.81 14.70 -17.50
CA GLY A 357 29.25 14.89 -16.15
C GLY A 357 28.10 13.95 -15.77
N LYS A 358 27.99 12.78 -16.41
CA LYS A 358 26.91 11.82 -16.15
C LYS A 358 27.46 10.42 -15.88
N SER A 359 26.69 9.62 -15.16
CA SER A 359 26.93 8.19 -14.99
C SER A 359 26.38 7.44 -16.17
N TYR A 360 27.15 6.49 -16.68
CA TYR A 360 26.76 5.75 -17.86
C TYR A 360 26.82 4.25 -17.66
N ILE A 361 25.98 3.55 -18.42
CA ILE A 361 25.98 2.10 -18.52
C ILE A 361 26.81 1.70 -19.74
N VAL A 362 27.78 0.84 -19.52
CA VAL A 362 28.67 0.33 -20.57
C VAL A 362 28.17 -1.00 -21.09
N LYS A 363 28.15 -1.18 -22.41
CA LYS A 363 27.78 -2.43 -23.07
C LYS A 363 28.82 -3.51 -22.76
N THR A 364 28.40 -4.67 -22.24
CA THR A 364 29.28 -5.85 -22.05
C THR A 364 28.54 -7.15 -22.28
N ASP A 365 29.30 -8.19 -22.64
CA ASP A 365 28.80 -9.54 -22.86
C ASP A 365 28.45 -10.28 -21.55
N ASP A 366 28.93 -9.80 -20.41
CA ASP A 366 28.69 -10.38 -19.07
C ASP A 366 27.39 -9.96 -18.41
N LEU A 367 26.62 -9.08 -19.03
CA LEU A 367 25.49 -8.48 -18.37
C LEU A 367 24.36 -9.48 -18.07
N THR A 368 24.13 -10.41 -18.99
CA THR A 368 23.10 -11.45 -18.83
C THR A 368 23.40 -12.34 -17.62
N ALA A 369 24.66 -12.71 -17.40
CA ALA A 369 25.08 -13.49 -16.25
C ALA A 369 24.97 -12.67 -14.94
N ARG A 370 25.31 -11.39 -14.97
CA ARG A 370 25.20 -10.50 -13.80
C ARG A 370 23.74 -10.19 -13.45
N VAL A 371 22.89 -10.01 -14.44
CA VAL A 371 21.44 -9.79 -14.22
C VAL A 371 20.78 -11.04 -13.66
N ALA A 372 21.16 -12.23 -14.11
CA ALA A 372 20.68 -13.49 -13.54
C ALA A 372 21.07 -13.66 -12.06
N ASN A 373 22.19 -13.05 -11.63
CA ASN A 373 22.65 -13.04 -10.25
C ASN A 373 22.14 -11.84 -9.43
N LEU A 374 21.57 -10.80 -10.08
CA LEU A 374 20.83 -9.77 -9.40
C LEU A 374 19.51 -10.40 -8.92
N ASN A 375 19.37 -10.56 -7.63
CA ASN A 375 18.19 -11.14 -7.01
C ASN A 375 16.97 -10.21 -7.14
N MET A 376 16.67 -9.83 -8.40
CA MET A 376 15.53 -8.99 -8.75
C MET A 376 14.27 -9.83 -8.69
N LYS A 377 13.37 -9.48 -7.81
CA LYS A 377 12.09 -10.16 -7.64
C LYS A 377 10.93 -9.27 -8.00
N TYR A 378 9.94 -9.87 -8.59
CA TYR A 378 8.65 -9.25 -8.79
C TYR A 378 7.87 -9.27 -7.46
N ALA A 379 7.65 -8.10 -6.89
CA ALA A 379 6.91 -7.93 -5.64
C ALA A 379 5.39 -7.85 -5.84
N GLY A 380 4.94 -8.06 -7.09
CA GLY A 380 3.53 -7.85 -7.48
C GLY A 380 3.23 -6.37 -7.71
N GLY A 381 2.52 -6.05 -8.74
CA GLY A 381 2.20 -4.66 -8.96
C GLY A 381 1.70 -4.36 -10.35
N GLY A 382 2.47 -4.64 -11.33
CA GLY A 382 2.10 -4.35 -12.70
C GLY A 382 1.53 -2.94 -12.90
N LYS A 383 0.73 -2.80 -13.92
CA LYS A 383 0.01 -1.56 -14.28
C LYS A 383 -0.83 -0.97 -13.10
N TRP A 384 -1.19 -1.80 -12.12
CA TRP A 384 -2.11 -1.50 -11.03
C TRP A 384 -1.43 -1.52 -9.65
N ASN A 385 -0.12 -1.52 -9.61
CA ASN A 385 0.67 -1.56 -8.38
C ASN A 385 0.30 -2.72 -7.45
N GLY A 386 -0.11 -3.86 -8.00
CA GLY A 386 -0.44 -5.09 -7.27
C GLY A 386 -1.58 -4.98 -6.27
N VAL A 387 -2.46 -4.00 -6.40
CA VAL A 387 -3.57 -3.82 -5.46
C VAL A 387 -4.81 -4.58 -5.95
N ASN A 388 -5.19 -5.62 -5.21
CA ASN A 388 -6.34 -6.49 -5.50
C ASN A 388 -7.62 -5.92 -4.86
N ASN A 389 -8.12 -4.81 -5.40
CA ASN A 389 -9.30 -4.10 -4.89
C ASN A 389 -10.38 -3.87 -5.96
N PHE A 390 -10.40 -4.69 -7.01
CA PHE A 390 -11.41 -4.57 -8.06
C PHE A 390 -12.75 -5.19 -7.65
N VAL A 391 -13.82 -4.51 -8.02
CA VAL A 391 -15.22 -4.93 -7.84
C VAL A 391 -15.94 -4.85 -9.18
N CYS A 392 -16.76 -5.84 -9.50
CA CYS A 392 -17.71 -5.76 -10.61
C CYS A 392 -18.99 -5.13 -10.09
N PHE A 393 -19.32 -3.93 -10.58
CA PHE A 393 -20.51 -3.19 -10.20
C PHE A 393 -21.25 -2.69 -11.44
N GLY A 394 -22.57 -2.88 -11.50
CA GLY A 394 -23.37 -2.53 -12.66
C GLY A 394 -23.61 -3.70 -13.62
N SER A 395 -23.00 -4.87 -13.42
CA SER A 395 -23.20 -6.06 -14.24
C SER A 395 -23.04 -7.35 -13.43
N SER A 396 -23.84 -8.36 -13.77
CA SER A 396 -23.71 -9.74 -13.29
C SER A 396 -22.98 -10.66 -14.28
N GLU A 397 -22.58 -10.16 -15.44
CA GLU A 397 -21.92 -10.94 -16.48
C GLU A 397 -20.55 -11.47 -16.05
N THR A 398 -20.17 -12.64 -16.56
CA THR A 398 -18.86 -13.24 -16.34
C THR A 398 -18.21 -13.56 -17.69
N PRO A 399 -17.01 -13.03 -17.97
CA PRO A 399 -16.22 -12.10 -17.15
C PRO A 399 -16.91 -10.76 -16.93
N CYS A 400 -16.47 -9.98 -15.94
CA CYS A 400 -16.99 -8.64 -15.72
C CYS A 400 -16.65 -7.72 -16.90
N PRO A 401 -17.64 -7.04 -17.51
CA PRO A 401 -17.33 -6.05 -18.54
C PRO A 401 -16.42 -4.96 -18.00
N THR A 402 -15.47 -4.49 -18.80
CA THR A 402 -14.47 -3.49 -18.38
C THR A 402 -15.12 -2.20 -17.88
N ASP A 403 -16.23 -1.78 -18.50
CA ASP A 403 -16.99 -0.60 -18.10
C ASP A 403 -17.69 -0.74 -16.74
N ASN A 404 -17.80 -1.97 -16.24
CA ASN A 404 -18.38 -2.28 -14.94
C ASN A 404 -17.34 -2.57 -13.86
N LEU A 405 -16.06 -2.30 -14.13
CA LEU A 405 -15.00 -2.39 -13.13
C LEU A 405 -14.96 -1.13 -12.28
N TYR A 406 -14.97 -1.35 -10.97
CA TYR A 406 -14.75 -0.34 -9.94
C TYR A 406 -13.62 -0.79 -9.03
N ARG A 407 -13.11 0.12 -8.23
CA ARG A 407 -12.05 -0.18 -7.25
C ARG A 407 -12.47 0.28 -5.86
N ILE A 408 -12.12 -0.48 -4.84
CA ILE A 408 -12.39 -0.14 -3.45
C ILE A 408 -11.33 0.86 -2.98
N ILE A 409 -11.78 2.03 -2.52
CA ILE A 409 -10.94 3.01 -1.80
C ILE A 409 -10.66 2.49 -0.40
N GLY A 410 -11.70 2.00 0.27
CA GLY A 410 -11.60 1.47 1.62
C GLY A 410 -12.94 1.27 2.28
N VAL A 411 -12.90 0.98 3.59
CA VAL A 411 -14.05 1.02 4.48
C VAL A 411 -13.94 2.28 5.33
N ILE A 412 -14.87 3.20 5.10
CA ILE A 412 -14.93 4.52 5.74
C ILE A 412 -16.31 4.65 6.37
N ASP A 413 -16.40 5.01 7.65
CA ASP A 413 -17.65 5.04 8.42
C ASP A 413 -18.46 3.73 8.30
N GLY A 414 -17.77 2.59 8.29
CA GLY A 414 -18.37 1.25 8.19
C GLY A 414 -18.95 0.91 6.82
N LYS A 415 -18.72 1.72 5.81
CA LYS A 415 -19.21 1.50 4.43
C LYS A 415 -18.05 1.35 3.46
N VAL A 416 -18.20 0.46 2.49
CA VAL A 416 -17.23 0.27 1.40
C VAL A 416 -17.39 1.41 0.41
N LYS A 417 -16.34 2.21 0.24
CA LYS A 417 -16.27 3.31 -0.72
C LYS A 417 -15.65 2.83 -2.03
N LEU A 418 -16.34 3.03 -3.12
CA LEU A 418 -15.90 2.68 -4.47
C LEU A 418 -15.56 3.92 -5.30
N ILE A 419 -14.69 3.72 -6.30
CA ILE A 419 -14.46 4.64 -7.41
C ILE A 419 -14.47 3.84 -8.71
N LYS A 420 -15.03 4.39 -9.78
CA LYS A 420 -14.96 3.74 -11.09
C LYS A 420 -13.51 3.55 -11.52
N TYR A 421 -13.20 2.36 -12.10
CA TYR A 421 -11.84 2.03 -12.49
C TYR A 421 -11.29 2.95 -13.58
N ASP A 422 -12.00 3.09 -14.68
CA ASP A 422 -11.66 3.97 -15.79
C ASP A 422 -12.61 5.20 -15.81
N TYR A 423 -12.35 6.18 -16.64
CA TYR A 423 -13.22 7.35 -16.77
C TYR A 423 -14.61 6.92 -17.23
N ALA A 424 -15.62 7.61 -16.71
CA ALA A 424 -17.00 7.37 -17.12
C ALA A 424 -17.26 8.00 -18.49
N THR A 425 -17.92 7.25 -19.35
CA THR A 425 -18.30 7.69 -20.68
C THR A 425 -19.62 8.46 -20.68
N SER A 426 -19.92 9.17 -21.76
CA SER A 426 -21.19 9.84 -21.97
C SER A 426 -22.38 8.88 -22.05
N ALA A 427 -22.16 7.60 -22.38
CA ALA A 427 -23.18 6.58 -22.25
C ALA A 427 -23.64 6.39 -20.80
N LEU A 428 -22.75 6.61 -19.83
CA LEU A 428 -23.03 6.48 -18.41
C LEU A 428 -23.48 7.82 -17.77
N LEU A 429 -22.82 8.94 -18.11
CA LEU A 429 -23.05 10.25 -17.51
C LEU A 429 -23.99 11.17 -18.32
N GLY A 430 -24.37 10.79 -19.55
CA GLY A 430 -25.15 11.63 -20.46
C GLY A 430 -24.33 12.72 -21.16
N THR A 431 -24.96 13.31 -22.18
CA THR A 431 -24.41 14.42 -22.98
C THR A 431 -25.08 15.76 -22.65
N ASP A 432 -25.98 15.78 -21.70
CA ASP A 432 -26.61 16.97 -21.10
C ASP A 432 -25.80 17.45 -19.86
N GLY A 433 -26.33 18.37 -19.09
CA GLY A 433 -25.65 18.90 -17.91
C GLY A 433 -24.35 19.62 -18.25
N ASP A 434 -23.25 19.19 -17.62
CA ASP A 434 -21.93 19.81 -17.78
C ASP A 434 -21.00 19.04 -18.74
N TYR A 435 -21.57 18.32 -19.72
CA TYR A 435 -20.82 17.65 -20.76
C TYR A 435 -20.13 18.65 -21.72
N TYR A 436 -18.88 18.37 -22.07
CA TYR A 436 -18.13 19.14 -23.06
C TYR A 436 -18.03 18.42 -24.39
N GLY A 437 -17.62 17.17 -24.37
CA GLY A 437 -17.33 16.36 -25.57
C GLY A 437 -16.21 15.35 -25.31
N PRO A 438 -15.84 14.56 -26.33
CA PRO A 438 -14.70 13.69 -26.22
C PRO A 438 -13.42 14.54 -26.11
N GLY A 439 -12.66 14.34 -25.06
CA GLY A 439 -11.32 14.89 -24.89
C GLY A 439 -10.34 14.14 -25.79
N THR A 440 -9.41 14.86 -26.41
CA THR A 440 -8.29 14.24 -27.08
C THR A 440 -7.38 13.58 -26.05
N GLN A 441 -7.23 12.27 -26.20
CA GLN A 441 -6.26 11.53 -25.41
C GLN A 441 -4.87 11.76 -26.01
N ASP A 442 -4.15 12.69 -25.47
CA ASP A 442 -2.71 12.82 -25.73
C ASP A 442 -1.96 12.38 -24.50
N SER A 443 -2.00 11.07 -24.19
CA SER A 443 -1.34 10.69 -22.98
C SER A 443 -0.52 9.42 -23.09
N THR A 444 0.75 9.65 -23.16
CA THR A 444 1.82 8.71 -22.82
C THR A 444 1.60 8.09 -21.42
N TYR A 445 0.77 8.70 -20.58
CA TYR A 445 0.58 8.34 -19.17
C TYR A 445 -0.72 7.60 -18.88
N TYR A 446 -1.71 7.63 -19.76
CA TYR A 446 -3.01 7.03 -19.51
C TYR A 446 -2.95 5.51 -19.35
N LYS A 447 -3.54 5.01 -18.28
CA LYS A 447 -3.47 3.61 -17.85
C LYS A 447 -4.75 2.82 -18.15
N GLY A 448 -5.79 3.48 -18.61
CA GLY A 448 -7.07 2.85 -18.96
C GLY A 448 -7.08 2.19 -20.35
N SER A 449 -8.27 1.85 -20.79
CA SER A 449 -8.53 1.17 -22.07
C SER A 449 -9.36 2.00 -23.06
N LEU A 450 -9.86 3.17 -22.65
CA LEU A 450 -10.65 4.04 -23.51
C LEU A 450 -9.79 4.63 -24.63
N THR A 451 -10.31 4.66 -25.83
CA THR A 451 -9.66 5.30 -27.00
C THR A 451 -9.91 6.82 -27.02
N SER A 452 -10.95 7.27 -26.32
CA SER A 452 -11.29 8.68 -26.12
C SER A 452 -11.91 8.83 -24.74
N ILE A 453 -11.59 9.91 -24.03
CA ILE A 453 -12.14 10.21 -22.71
C ILE A 453 -13.16 11.32 -22.86
N ASP A 454 -14.39 11.06 -22.41
CA ASP A 454 -15.40 12.10 -22.32
C ASP A 454 -15.06 13.09 -21.21
N ALA A 455 -15.03 14.37 -21.57
CA ALA A 455 -14.68 15.46 -20.67
C ALA A 455 -15.92 16.23 -20.23
N TYR A 456 -15.90 16.68 -18.99
CA TYR A 456 -16.98 17.40 -18.33
C TYR A 456 -16.44 18.67 -17.66
N TYR A 457 -17.21 19.74 -17.71
CA TYR A 457 -17.01 20.87 -16.81
C TYR A 457 -17.37 20.46 -15.38
N TRP A 458 -16.67 21.00 -14.40
CA TRP A 458 -17.12 20.83 -13.02
C TRP A 458 -18.40 21.60 -12.75
N TYR A 459 -18.50 22.84 -13.24
CA TYR A 459 -19.71 23.67 -13.26
C TYR A 459 -19.62 24.79 -14.31
N LYS A 460 -20.16 24.57 -15.48
CA LYS A 460 -20.11 25.50 -16.61
C LYS A 460 -20.96 26.75 -16.43
N ALA A 461 -22.18 26.57 -15.93
CA ALA A 461 -23.23 27.61 -16.05
C ALA A 461 -22.96 28.85 -15.17
N ALA A 462 -22.55 28.66 -13.91
CA ALA A 462 -22.41 29.77 -12.95
C ALA A 462 -20.95 30.17 -12.69
N LYS A 463 -19.99 29.38 -13.15
CA LYS A 463 -18.55 29.60 -12.87
C LYS A 463 -18.26 29.76 -11.37
N THR A 464 -18.99 29.00 -10.53
CA THR A 464 -18.79 28.92 -9.09
C THR A 464 -18.44 27.52 -8.69
N ASN A 465 -17.66 27.32 -7.61
CA ASN A 465 -17.30 26.03 -7.08
C ASN A 465 -18.29 25.51 -6.03
N THR A 466 -19.57 25.82 -6.19
CA THR A 466 -20.66 25.37 -5.33
C THR A 466 -21.17 24.01 -5.81
N TRP A 467 -20.80 22.94 -5.12
CA TRP A 467 -21.13 21.55 -5.51
C TRP A 467 -22.62 21.29 -5.64
N SER A 468 -23.42 21.82 -4.71
CA SER A 468 -24.88 21.65 -4.71
C SER A 468 -25.58 22.25 -5.94
N GLU A 469 -24.94 23.19 -6.64
CA GLU A 469 -25.48 23.86 -7.83
C GLU A 469 -24.97 23.26 -9.14
N SER A 470 -23.82 22.56 -9.10
CA SER A 470 -23.17 21.96 -10.26
C SER A 470 -24.09 20.98 -11.00
N ASN A 471 -24.17 21.10 -12.34
CA ASN A 471 -24.92 20.16 -13.17
C ASN A 471 -24.15 18.84 -13.31
N LEU A 472 -22.81 18.82 -13.20
CA LEU A 472 -22.05 17.58 -13.07
C LEU A 472 -22.59 16.77 -11.89
N ASN A 473 -22.80 17.40 -10.73
CA ASN A 473 -23.41 16.74 -9.58
C ASN A 473 -24.85 16.31 -9.83
N LYS A 474 -25.73 17.27 -10.16
CA LYS A 474 -27.18 17.03 -10.18
C LYS A 474 -27.63 16.17 -11.36
N ILE A 475 -27.13 16.50 -12.56
CA ILE A 475 -27.58 15.87 -13.81
C ILE A 475 -26.73 14.66 -14.13
N ASN A 476 -25.41 14.82 -14.28
CA ASN A 476 -24.55 13.75 -14.77
C ASN A 476 -24.37 12.64 -13.73
N LEU A 477 -24.05 12.98 -12.48
CA LEU A 477 -23.77 12.00 -11.44
C LEU A 477 -25.05 11.47 -10.75
N ASN A 478 -25.92 12.34 -10.29
CA ASN A 478 -27.06 11.93 -9.45
C ASN A 478 -28.39 11.77 -10.18
N THR A 479 -28.41 11.98 -11.50
CA THR A 479 -29.55 11.61 -12.36
C THR A 479 -29.13 10.58 -13.40
N ASN A 480 -28.26 10.95 -14.33
CA ASN A 480 -27.92 10.08 -15.47
C ASN A 480 -27.20 8.80 -15.03
N PHE A 481 -26.12 8.92 -14.24
CA PHE A 481 -25.40 7.75 -13.74
C PHE A 481 -26.34 6.79 -12.98
N ILE A 482 -27.15 7.32 -12.06
CA ILE A 482 -28.11 6.52 -11.26
C ILE A 482 -29.10 5.76 -12.16
N ASN A 483 -29.63 6.44 -13.20
CA ASN A 483 -30.57 5.85 -14.12
C ASN A 483 -29.89 4.80 -15.01
N ASN A 484 -28.68 5.10 -15.51
CA ASN A 484 -27.98 4.27 -16.49
C ASN A 484 -27.38 2.99 -15.89
N ILE A 485 -27.02 2.98 -14.60
CA ILE A 485 -26.65 1.74 -13.91
C ILE A 485 -27.86 0.85 -13.57
N GLY A 486 -29.08 1.39 -13.65
CA GLY A 486 -30.32 0.70 -13.34
C GLY A 486 -30.63 0.56 -11.83
N SER A 487 -31.91 0.39 -11.51
CA SER A 487 -32.41 0.42 -10.13
C SER A 487 -31.80 -0.67 -9.23
N THR A 488 -31.53 -1.86 -9.78
CA THR A 488 -30.89 -2.96 -9.03
C THR A 488 -29.56 -2.55 -8.42
N TRP A 489 -28.74 -1.83 -9.17
CA TRP A 489 -27.43 -1.37 -8.73
C TRP A 489 -27.52 -0.05 -7.96
N ALA A 490 -28.37 0.88 -8.40
CA ALA A 490 -28.60 2.14 -7.71
C ALA A 490 -29.10 1.96 -6.25
N ASN A 491 -29.84 0.88 -5.98
CA ASN A 491 -30.32 0.55 -4.62
C ASN A 491 -29.23 0.00 -3.70
N LYS A 492 -28.10 -0.45 -4.24
CA LYS A 492 -26.92 -0.87 -3.46
C LYS A 492 -26.07 0.30 -2.99
N ILE A 493 -26.30 1.51 -3.52
CA ILE A 493 -25.57 2.73 -3.19
C ILE A 493 -26.28 3.45 -2.05
N ALA A 494 -25.54 3.71 -0.98
CA ALA A 494 -26.03 4.48 0.16
C ALA A 494 -26.07 5.99 -0.16
N THR A 495 -27.04 6.70 0.38
CA THR A 495 -26.94 8.16 0.46
C THR A 495 -25.82 8.53 1.41
N THR A 496 -24.98 9.47 0.99
CA THR A 496 -23.78 9.91 1.70
C THR A 496 -23.84 11.42 1.92
N THR A 497 -23.53 11.86 3.11
CA THR A 497 -23.33 13.28 3.43
C THR A 497 -21.90 13.68 3.04
N TRP A 498 -21.76 14.24 1.83
CA TRP A 498 -20.48 14.70 1.29
C TRP A 498 -20.03 16.00 1.95
N LYS A 499 -18.78 16.08 2.39
CA LYS A 499 -18.14 17.29 2.87
C LYS A 499 -17.68 18.12 1.67
N VAL A 500 -18.28 19.28 1.44
CA VAL A 500 -18.03 20.10 0.25
C VAL A 500 -17.61 21.53 0.60
N GLY A 501 -17.20 21.75 1.84
CA GLY A 501 -16.74 23.06 2.34
C GLY A 501 -15.37 23.48 1.82
N GLY A 502 -14.53 22.49 1.49
CA GLY A 502 -13.18 22.69 0.96
C GLY A 502 -12.23 23.41 1.90
N ASN A 503 -11.07 23.80 1.39
CA ASN A 503 -10.08 24.61 2.09
C ASN A 503 -9.21 25.39 1.09
N THR A 504 -8.24 26.18 1.59
CA THR A 504 -7.35 26.98 0.75
C THR A 504 -6.36 26.10 -0.01
N LEU A 505 -5.70 26.68 -1.02
CA LEU A 505 -4.62 26.02 -1.77
C LEU A 505 -3.55 25.48 -0.82
N ASP A 506 -3.06 26.31 0.09
CA ASP A 506 -1.99 25.96 1.02
C ASP A 506 -2.38 24.86 2.00
N ASN A 507 -3.66 24.74 2.34
CA ASN A 507 -4.15 23.77 3.31
C ASN A 507 -4.49 22.41 2.70
N ILE A 508 -4.52 22.27 1.36
CA ILE A 508 -4.77 21.00 0.67
C ILE A 508 -3.60 20.64 -0.26
N HIS A 509 -3.38 21.41 -1.31
CA HIS A 509 -2.41 21.12 -2.36
C HIS A 509 -0.96 21.02 -1.83
N ASN A 510 -0.55 21.98 -0.99
CA ASN A 510 0.80 22.07 -0.46
C ASN A 510 1.04 21.17 0.77
N GLN A 511 0.10 20.26 1.07
CA GLN A 511 0.13 19.41 2.25
C GLN A 511 0.34 17.93 1.91
N ILE A 512 0.67 17.14 2.93
CA ILE A 512 0.62 15.68 2.87
C ILE A 512 -0.82 15.18 2.98
N ALA A 513 -1.09 13.96 2.55
CA ALA A 513 -2.45 13.40 2.49
C ALA A 513 -3.23 13.49 3.82
N SER A 514 -2.57 13.22 4.96
CA SER A 514 -3.22 13.26 6.28
C SER A 514 -3.63 14.68 6.71
N VAL A 515 -2.83 15.69 6.35
CA VAL A 515 -3.15 17.10 6.63
C VAL A 515 -4.25 17.59 5.69
N ALA A 516 -4.17 17.24 4.41
CA ALA A 516 -5.24 17.52 3.45
C ALA A 516 -6.56 16.90 3.90
N TYR A 517 -6.57 15.63 4.35
CA TYR A 517 -7.74 14.96 4.92
C TYR A 517 -8.33 15.74 6.10
N LYS A 518 -7.49 16.12 7.06
CA LYS A 518 -7.93 16.92 8.20
C LYS A 518 -8.60 18.22 7.74
N ASN A 519 -8.01 18.90 6.76
CA ASN A 519 -8.45 20.21 6.29
C ASN A 519 -9.67 20.16 5.37
N GLU A 520 -9.91 19.08 4.63
CA GLU A 520 -11.10 18.98 3.76
C GLU A 520 -12.29 18.24 4.39
N ILE A 521 -12.03 17.34 5.37
CA ILE A 521 -13.06 16.46 5.96
C ILE A 521 -13.35 16.80 7.42
N VAL A 522 -12.30 16.94 8.26
CA VAL A 522 -12.47 17.10 9.71
C VAL A 522 -12.70 18.56 10.10
N THR A 523 -11.89 19.45 9.54
CA THR A 523 -11.93 20.90 9.81
C THR A 523 -11.91 21.69 8.48
N PRO A 524 -12.92 21.52 7.61
CA PRO A 524 -13.01 22.29 6.38
C PRO A 524 -13.15 23.80 6.69
N ALA A 525 -12.79 24.64 5.73
CA ALA A 525 -12.94 26.10 5.88
C ALA A 525 -14.41 26.49 6.11
N GLU A 526 -15.32 25.77 5.48
CA GLU A 526 -16.76 25.90 5.69
C GLU A 526 -17.34 24.51 5.98
N ASN A 527 -18.17 24.39 7.02
CA ASN A 527 -18.81 23.11 7.35
C ASN A 527 -20.03 22.85 6.45
N THR A 528 -19.84 23.00 5.13
CA THR A 528 -20.87 22.77 4.12
C THR A 528 -20.91 21.29 3.76
N THR A 529 -22.12 20.73 3.71
CA THR A 529 -22.37 19.34 3.33
C THR A 529 -23.44 19.25 2.24
N TYR A 530 -23.43 18.11 1.55
CA TYR A 530 -24.44 17.81 0.52
C TYR A 530 -24.77 16.32 0.52
N ASP A 531 -26.07 16.00 0.68
CA ASP A 531 -26.53 14.61 0.68
C ASP A 531 -26.79 14.13 -0.75
N ALA A 532 -26.06 13.15 -1.19
CA ALA A 532 -26.17 12.55 -2.51
C ALA A 532 -25.70 11.09 -2.51
N LYS A 533 -26.12 10.32 -3.51
CA LYS A 533 -25.60 8.96 -3.69
C LYS A 533 -24.20 8.98 -4.28
N ILE A 534 -23.96 9.83 -5.27
CA ILE A 534 -22.73 9.88 -6.06
C ILE A 534 -22.00 11.20 -5.82
N GLY A 535 -20.71 11.10 -5.61
CA GLY A 535 -19.76 12.21 -5.60
C GLY A 535 -18.54 11.90 -6.44
N LEU A 536 -17.45 12.59 -6.15
CA LEU A 536 -16.13 12.33 -6.71
C LEU A 536 -15.16 11.98 -5.57
N MET A 537 -13.96 11.51 -5.89
CA MET A 537 -12.92 11.31 -4.88
C MET A 537 -12.56 12.63 -4.20
N TYR A 538 -12.18 12.57 -2.94
CA TYR A 538 -11.48 13.64 -2.25
C TYR A 538 -10.01 13.67 -2.66
N VAL A 539 -9.36 14.82 -2.51
CA VAL A 539 -7.91 14.93 -2.72
C VAL A 539 -7.15 13.98 -1.81
N SER A 540 -7.59 13.82 -0.57
CA SER A 540 -6.97 12.87 0.38
C SER A 540 -7.19 11.41 0.01
N ASP A 541 -8.31 11.04 -0.62
CA ASP A 541 -8.51 9.68 -1.14
C ASP A 541 -7.41 9.32 -2.14
N TYR A 542 -7.10 10.26 -3.04
CA TYR A 542 -6.01 10.12 -4.01
C TYR A 542 -4.64 10.03 -3.31
N GLY A 543 -4.40 10.89 -2.33
CA GLY A 543 -3.14 10.88 -1.58
C GLY A 543 -2.87 9.57 -0.84
N PHE A 544 -3.89 9.01 -0.19
CA PHE A 544 -3.79 7.72 0.53
C PHE A 544 -3.75 6.51 -0.40
N ALA A 545 -4.15 6.65 -1.66
CA ALA A 545 -4.02 5.57 -2.65
C ALA A 545 -2.57 5.30 -3.09
N ALA A 546 -1.64 6.21 -2.81
CA ALA A 546 -0.21 6.02 -2.99
C ALA A 546 0.35 5.00 -1.97
N SER A 547 1.57 4.50 -2.22
CA SER A 547 2.24 3.67 -1.21
C SER A 547 2.50 4.45 0.09
N PRO A 548 2.54 3.79 1.26
CA PRO A 548 2.78 4.45 2.54
C PRO A 548 4.04 5.31 2.58
N SER A 549 5.09 4.93 1.84
CA SER A 549 6.32 5.71 1.72
C SER A 549 6.10 7.10 1.09
N ALA A 550 5.05 7.27 0.28
CA ALA A 550 4.70 8.55 -0.34
C ALA A 550 3.77 9.42 0.54
N TRP A 551 3.20 8.90 1.63
CA TRP A 551 2.27 9.66 2.49
C TRP A 551 2.92 10.83 3.23
N SER A 552 4.25 10.83 3.36
CA SER A 552 5.02 11.95 3.92
C SER A 552 5.37 13.03 2.90
N THR A 553 4.96 12.88 1.65
CA THR A 553 5.25 13.84 0.57
C THR A 553 4.05 14.74 0.29
N ARG A 554 4.32 15.96 -0.16
CA ARG A 554 3.26 16.91 -0.51
C ARG A 554 2.55 16.49 -1.77
N LEU A 555 1.24 16.74 -1.83
CA LEU A 555 0.35 16.37 -2.93
C LEU A 555 0.68 17.09 -4.25
N GLU A 556 1.34 18.24 -4.18
CA GLU A 556 1.86 19.00 -5.33
C GLU A 556 3.08 18.37 -6.01
N THR A 557 3.63 17.29 -5.45
CA THR A 557 4.87 16.69 -5.95
C THR A 557 4.60 15.44 -6.75
N TYR A 558 5.51 15.15 -7.69
CA TYR A 558 5.45 13.91 -8.49
C TYR A 558 5.52 12.62 -7.66
N PHE A 559 5.95 12.69 -6.42
CA PHE A 559 6.05 11.51 -5.56
C PHE A 559 4.68 10.93 -5.19
N VAL A 560 3.62 11.74 -5.14
CA VAL A 560 2.27 11.28 -4.79
C VAL A 560 1.67 10.31 -5.81
N ARG A 561 2.11 10.36 -7.07
CA ARG A 561 1.69 9.42 -8.12
C ARG A 561 2.46 8.09 -8.07
N LYS A 562 3.58 8.06 -7.33
CA LYS A 562 4.44 6.89 -7.26
C LYS A 562 3.70 5.76 -6.56
N ASN A 563 3.54 4.65 -7.28
CA ASN A 563 2.79 3.50 -6.79
C ASN A 563 1.34 3.83 -6.34
N ASN A 564 0.79 4.91 -6.86
CA ASN A 564 -0.59 5.32 -6.59
C ASN A 564 -1.54 4.56 -7.52
N TRP A 565 -2.36 3.69 -6.95
CA TRP A 565 -3.28 2.86 -7.72
C TRP A 565 -4.46 3.67 -8.30
N MET A 566 -4.75 4.85 -7.77
CA MET A 566 -5.80 5.74 -8.31
C MET A 566 -5.32 6.60 -9.48
N TYR A 567 -4.00 6.75 -9.66
CA TYR A 567 -3.46 7.54 -10.75
C TYR A 567 -3.72 6.89 -12.12
N MET A 568 -4.46 7.60 -12.97
CA MET A 568 -4.88 7.12 -14.30
C MET A 568 -4.15 7.77 -15.48
N GLY A 569 -3.39 8.84 -15.24
CA GLY A 569 -2.59 9.50 -16.27
C GLY A 569 -3.37 10.41 -17.22
N TYR A 570 -4.48 10.99 -16.77
CA TYR A 570 -5.23 12.02 -17.44
C TYR A 570 -5.80 12.99 -16.41
N TYR A 571 -6.19 14.18 -16.83
CA TYR A 571 -6.81 15.18 -15.97
C TYR A 571 -8.14 14.67 -15.42
N GLU A 572 -8.35 14.83 -14.11
CA GLU A 572 -9.50 14.29 -13.41
C GLU A 572 -10.01 15.24 -12.33
N TRP A 573 -11.31 15.45 -12.28
CA TRP A 573 -11.96 16.24 -11.24
C TRP A 573 -12.00 15.52 -9.89
N THR A 574 -11.84 16.31 -8.81
CA THR A 574 -12.18 15.91 -7.44
C THR A 574 -13.42 16.65 -6.95
N ILE A 575 -13.99 16.22 -5.82
CA ILE A 575 -15.09 16.95 -5.17
C ILE A 575 -14.59 18.15 -4.35
N SER A 576 -13.30 18.20 -4.05
CA SER A 576 -12.70 19.18 -3.15
C SER A 576 -12.55 20.53 -3.83
N ARG A 577 -13.15 21.57 -3.24
CA ARG A 577 -13.07 22.95 -3.75
C ARG A 577 -12.01 23.77 -3.03
N ARG A 578 -11.55 24.86 -3.67
CA ARG A 578 -10.83 25.92 -2.99
C ARG A 578 -11.83 26.85 -2.29
N SER A 579 -11.60 27.14 -1.01
CA SER A 579 -12.45 28.04 -0.23
C SER A 579 -12.04 29.51 -0.35
N ASP A 580 -10.80 29.77 -0.75
CA ASP A 580 -10.24 31.13 -0.92
C ASP A 580 -10.54 31.73 -2.29
N THR A 581 -11.24 31.01 -3.15
CA THR A 581 -11.78 31.49 -4.43
C THR A 581 -13.16 30.90 -4.69
N SER A 582 -13.97 31.54 -5.53
CA SER A 582 -15.31 31.05 -5.87
C SER A 582 -15.33 30.16 -7.14
N TYR A 583 -14.23 29.96 -7.82
CA TYR A 583 -14.21 29.35 -9.16
C TYR A 583 -13.07 28.33 -9.39
N PHE A 584 -12.28 28.00 -8.38
CA PHE A 584 -11.28 26.92 -8.47
C PHE A 584 -11.69 25.69 -7.67
N VAL A 585 -11.40 24.52 -8.23
CA VAL A 585 -11.54 23.21 -7.58
C VAL A 585 -10.25 22.42 -7.77
N PHE A 586 -9.99 21.50 -6.86
CA PHE A 586 -8.82 20.63 -6.98
C PHE A 586 -9.08 19.52 -7.99
N ASN A 587 -8.02 19.12 -8.68
CA ASN A 587 -8.00 18.05 -9.65
C ASN A 587 -6.68 17.27 -9.55
N VAL A 588 -6.62 16.15 -10.23
CA VAL A 588 -5.37 15.42 -10.50
C VAL A 588 -5.04 15.61 -11.96
N ILE A 589 -3.85 16.11 -12.26
CA ILE A 589 -3.43 16.33 -13.65
C ILE A 589 -2.79 15.07 -14.26
N ASP A 590 -2.56 15.09 -15.55
CA ASP A 590 -2.03 13.98 -16.35
C ASP A 590 -0.71 13.41 -15.82
N VAL A 591 0.13 14.24 -15.23
CA VAL A 591 1.38 13.83 -14.56
C VAL A 591 1.17 13.38 -13.11
N GLY A 592 -0.05 13.28 -12.62
CA GLY A 592 -0.43 12.65 -11.35
C GLY A 592 -0.18 13.47 -10.10
N ILE A 593 0.11 14.76 -10.22
CA ILE A 593 0.12 15.68 -9.07
C ILE A 593 -1.30 16.23 -8.84
N VAL A 594 -1.59 16.57 -7.60
CA VAL A 594 -2.77 17.37 -7.29
C VAL A 594 -2.54 18.80 -7.76
N ASN A 595 -3.51 19.38 -8.43
CA ASN A 595 -3.51 20.77 -8.90
C ASN A 595 -4.86 21.40 -8.60
N ASN A 596 -5.11 22.59 -9.09
CA ASN A 596 -6.41 23.27 -9.03
C ASN A 596 -6.65 24.06 -10.31
N ASP A 597 -7.85 23.92 -10.86
CA ASP A 597 -8.21 24.57 -12.11
C ASP A 597 -9.61 25.16 -12.05
N HIS A 598 -9.93 25.97 -13.03
CA HIS A 598 -11.19 26.69 -13.10
C HIS A 598 -12.35 25.71 -13.35
N VAL A 599 -13.48 25.88 -12.66
CA VAL A 599 -14.68 25.04 -12.81
C VAL A 599 -15.21 24.94 -14.24
N SER A 600 -14.79 25.84 -15.12
CA SER A 600 -15.10 25.83 -16.57
C SER A 600 -14.05 25.13 -17.43
N ASP A 601 -13.01 24.56 -16.84
CA ASP A 601 -12.12 23.65 -17.57
C ASP A 601 -12.77 22.27 -17.68
N THR A 602 -12.24 21.41 -18.54
CA THR A 602 -12.92 20.17 -18.90
C THR A 602 -12.02 18.96 -18.71
N TYR A 603 -12.40 18.05 -17.81
CA TYR A 603 -11.60 16.90 -17.43
C TYR A 603 -12.44 15.62 -17.35
N GLY A 604 -11.76 14.50 -17.25
CA GLY A 604 -12.38 13.20 -17.03
C GLY A 604 -13.05 13.11 -15.67
N VAL A 605 -14.04 12.25 -15.57
CA VAL A 605 -14.84 12.05 -14.35
C VAL A 605 -14.87 10.57 -14.00
N ARG A 606 -14.54 10.24 -12.76
CA ARG A 606 -14.76 8.90 -12.18
C ARG A 606 -15.73 9.00 -11.00
N PRO A 607 -16.97 8.53 -11.15
CA PRO A 607 -17.93 8.49 -10.05
C PRO A 607 -17.39 7.72 -8.84
N SER A 608 -17.57 8.29 -7.65
CA SER A 608 -17.25 7.67 -6.36
C SER A 608 -18.49 7.64 -5.48
N PHE A 609 -18.67 6.54 -4.72
CA PHE A 609 -19.85 6.34 -3.88
C PHE A 609 -19.61 5.31 -2.79
N ASN A 610 -20.46 5.33 -1.77
CA ASN A 610 -20.46 4.35 -0.70
C ASN A 610 -21.53 3.28 -0.95
N LEU A 611 -21.18 2.02 -0.78
CA LEU A 611 -22.15 0.93 -0.77
C LEU A 611 -22.97 0.93 0.52
N SER A 612 -24.18 0.39 0.45
CA SER A 612 -24.97 0.11 1.64
C SER A 612 -24.20 -0.84 2.57
N SER A 613 -24.30 -0.64 3.88
CA SER A 613 -23.66 -1.50 4.89
C SER A 613 -24.17 -2.95 4.89
N SER A 614 -25.27 -3.24 4.19
CA SER A 614 -25.83 -4.59 4.05
C SER A 614 -25.21 -5.40 2.91
N ILE A 615 -24.32 -4.82 2.11
CA ILE A 615 -23.73 -5.51 0.95
C ILE A 615 -22.83 -6.65 1.41
N THR A 616 -23.03 -7.82 0.78
CA THR A 616 -22.26 -9.02 1.08
C THR A 616 -21.37 -9.43 -0.10
N TYR A 617 -20.29 -10.09 0.25
CA TYR A 617 -19.37 -10.73 -0.69
C TYR A 617 -20.02 -11.99 -1.28
N VAL A 618 -19.85 -12.21 -2.58
CA VAL A 618 -20.29 -13.42 -3.28
C VAL A 618 -19.10 -14.26 -3.72
N SER A 619 -18.15 -13.66 -4.43
CA SER A 619 -16.98 -14.34 -4.98
C SER A 619 -15.93 -13.32 -5.46
N GLY A 620 -14.79 -13.83 -5.90
CA GLY A 620 -13.73 -13.03 -6.55
C GLY A 620 -12.58 -12.70 -5.61
N SER A 621 -11.37 -12.66 -6.19
CA SER A 621 -10.13 -12.37 -5.43
C SER A 621 -9.88 -10.88 -5.23
N GLY A 622 -10.57 -10.02 -5.97
CA GLY A 622 -10.28 -8.60 -6.06
C GLY A 622 -9.27 -8.23 -7.16
N SER A 623 -8.73 -9.21 -7.89
CA SER A 623 -7.90 -8.92 -9.05
C SER A 623 -8.74 -8.40 -10.22
N MET A 624 -8.11 -7.74 -11.19
CA MET A 624 -8.82 -7.21 -12.36
C MET A 624 -9.51 -8.31 -13.18
N SER A 625 -8.85 -9.47 -13.31
CA SER A 625 -9.39 -10.63 -14.05
C SER A 625 -10.44 -11.42 -13.25
N ASN A 626 -10.45 -11.27 -11.93
CA ASN A 626 -11.39 -11.94 -11.02
C ASN A 626 -11.87 -10.94 -9.94
N PRO A 627 -12.61 -9.88 -10.34
CA PRO A 627 -13.06 -8.85 -9.42
C PRO A 627 -14.08 -9.40 -8.42
N ILE A 628 -14.15 -8.75 -7.27
CA ILE A 628 -15.14 -9.06 -6.24
C ILE A 628 -16.54 -8.95 -6.83
N ARG A 629 -17.36 -9.97 -6.57
CA ARG A 629 -18.79 -9.99 -6.86
C ARG A 629 -19.56 -9.74 -5.57
N ILE A 630 -20.62 -8.99 -5.67
CA ILE A 630 -21.47 -8.61 -4.54
C ILE A 630 -22.94 -8.99 -4.82
N ASN A 631 -23.69 -9.21 -3.74
CA ASN A 631 -25.10 -9.57 -3.81
C ASN A 631 -25.99 -8.43 -4.34
#